data_0560e9205da242c9dec0fe1ae37083a1
#
_entry.id   0560e9205da242c9dec0fe1ae37083a1
#
_cell.length_a   1.000
_cell.length_b   1.000
_cell.length_c   1.000
_cell.angle_alpha   90.00
_cell.angle_beta   90.00
_cell.angle_gamma   90.00
#
_symmetry.space_group_name_H-M   'P 1'
#
loop_
_entity.id
_entity.type
_entity.pdbx_description
1 polymer ?
#
loop_
_entity_poly.entity_id
_entity_poly.type
_entity_poly.pdbx_seq_one_letter_code
_entity_poly.pdbx_strand_id
1 'polypeptide(L)'
;MGFFDAAKAAYNGNRAYHLHVDANKLAGEGKVAQAKEKYQAALKLYDEAVRQGNNAPNIVQAYTLLLMREGEFEKARALLEEMSRRKGLSDGEWAQLRLQYSICLWHAGELDRAIETINRAAAHGMNGSIYGTLGMYWVDKARQTGEFGPALEFNRQAMDYDDEDAATLDNMAQLHEAMAEAEKDKEKAEALCAQALDYYKKAHEQKPRQITTIYYLARMLHRNGDDAGARELLAVRDSLYISAICPVTREMIDAFAAEVGER
;
A
#
# COMPACT_ATOMS: atom_id res chain seq x y z
N MET A 1 29.97 10.72 19.77
CA MET A 1 28.57 10.95 20.22
C MET A 1 28.54 10.78 21.73
N GLY A 2 28.11 11.78 22.49
CA GLY A 2 28.07 11.69 23.94
C GLY A 2 26.91 10.82 24.42
N PHE A 3 26.99 10.30 25.66
CA PHE A 3 25.92 9.50 26.28
C PHE A 3 24.56 10.21 26.29
N PHE A 4 24.57 11.52 26.53
CA PHE A 4 23.35 12.35 26.51
C PHE A 4 22.73 12.47 25.11
N ASP A 5 23.54 12.52 24.05
CA ASP A 5 23.05 12.59 22.67
C ASP A 5 22.35 11.28 22.29
N ALA A 6 22.93 10.13 22.65
CA ALA A 6 22.33 8.82 22.41
C ALA A 6 21.00 8.64 23.16
N ALA A 7 20.94 9.08 24.42
CA ALA A 7 19.71 9.01 25.22
C ALA A 7 18.61 9.92 24.62
N LYS A 8 18.96 11.12 24.17
CA LYS A 8 18.02 12.03 23.50
C LYS A 8 17.53 11.46 22.16
N ALA A 9 18.42 10.87 21.37
CA ALA A 9 18.07 10.22 20.11
C ALA A 9 17.09 9.05 20.31
N ALA A 10 17.34 8.21 21.33
CA ALA A 10 16.43 7.12 21.68
C ALA A 10 15.05 7.65 22.15
N TYR A 11 15.04 8.68 23.01
CA TYR A 11 13.80 9.30 23.48
C TYR A 11 12.97 9.89 22.32
N ASN A 12 13.62 10.63 21.42
CA ASN A 12 12.93 11.23 20.26
C ASN A 12 12.37 10.14 19.33
N GLY A 13 13.11 9.08 19.06
CA GLY A 13 12.66 7.96 18.23
C GLY A 13 11.42 7.26 18.81
N ASN A 14 11.44 6.95 20.10
CA ASN A 14 10.29 6.33 20.77
C ASN A 14 9.06 7.26 20.80
N ARG A 15 9.25 8.54 21.07
CA ARG A 15 8.17 9.53 21.05
C ARG A 15 7.57 9.68 19.65
N ALA A 16 8.41 9.70 18.61
CA ALA A 16 7.97 9.72 17.22
C ALA A 16 7.11 8.49 16.89
N TYR A 17 7.56 7.31 17.33
CA TYR A 17 6.82 6.06 17.13
C TYR A 17 5.43 6.10 17.77
N HIS A 18 5.31 6.57 19.01
CA HIS A 18 4.00 6.73 19.66
C HIS A 18 3.09 7.71 18.92
N LEU A 19 3.61 8.86 18.49
CA LEU A 19 2.84 9.81 17.68
C LEU A 19 2.37 9.20 16.36
N HIS A 20 3.21 8.40 15.71
CA HIS A 20 2.88 7.70 14.47
C HIS A 20 1.76 6.67 14.70
N VAL A 21 1.82 5.88 15.76
CA VAL A 21 0.76 4.92 16.12
C VAL A 21 -0.56 5.64 16.41
N ASP A 22 -0.53 6.72 17.19
CA ASP A 22 -1.70 7.54 17.46
C ASP A 22 -2.31 8.15 16.19
N ALA A 23 -1.44 8.61 15.26
CA ALA A 23 -1.87 9.15 13.98
C ALA A 23 -2.57 8.07 13.12
N ASN A 24 -2.03 6.84 13.08
CA ASN A 24 -2.67 5.72 12.40
C ASN A 24 -4.07 5.42 12.96
N LYS A 25 -4.22 5.46 14.29
CA LYS A 25 -5.53 5.28 14.94
C LYS A 25 -6.52 6.38 14.53
N LEU A 26 -6.10 7.65 14.59
CA LEU A 26 -6.94 8.79 14.18
C LEU A 26 -7.33 8.71 12.70
N ALA A 27 -6.40 8.31 11.83
CA ALA A 27 -6.69 8.09 10.41
C ALA A 27 -7.73 6.98 10.20
N GLY A 28 -7.62 5.88 10.94
CA GLY A 28 -8.62 4.80 10.95
C GLY A 28 -10.00 5.25 11.44
N GLU A 29 -10.06 6.17 12.40
CA GLU A 29 -11.28 6.78 12.92
C GLU A 29 -11.85 7.88 11.99
N GLY A 30 -11.19 8.20 10.87
CA GLY A 30 -11.61 9.26 9.96
C GLY A 30 -11.26 10.68 10.41
N LYS A 31 -10.49 10.84 11.48
CA LYS A 31 -10.03 12.13 12.01
C LYS A 31 -8.77 12.61 11.25
N VAL A 32 -8.92 12.80 9.92
CA VAL A 32 -7.80 13.01 8.99
C VAL A 32 -6.93 14.21 9.34
N ALA A 33 -7.53 15.34 9.72
CA ALA A 33 -6.78 16.55 10.09
C ALA A 33 -5.88 16.31 11.31
N GLN A 34 -6.42 15.71 12.38
CA GLN A 34 -5.67 15.38 13.60
C GLN A 34 -4.58 14.32 13.32
N ALA A 35 -4.86 13.34 12.44
CA ALA A 35 -3.88 12.36 12.02
C ALA A 35 -2.69 13.04 11.31
N LYS A 36 -2.94 13.95 10.38
CA LYS A 36 -1.90 14.70 9.65
C LYS A 36 -1.02 15.52 10.59
N GLU A 37 -1.59 16.22 11.57
CA GLU A 37 -0.80 16.96 12.58
C GLU A 37 0.16 16.04 13.33
N LYS A 38 -0.32 14.87 13.77
CA LYS A 38 0.51 13.89 14.48
C LYS A 38 1.57 13.24 13.57
N TYR A 39 1.27 12.96 12.30
CA TYR A 39 2.25 12.47 11.33
C TYR A 39 3.38 13.49 11.13
N GLN A 40 3.05 14.77 10.96
CA GLN A 40 4.05 15.83 10.83
C GLN A 40 4.93 15.99 12.09
N ALA A 41 4.33 15.88 13.28
CA ALA A 41 5.08 15.90 14.52
C ALA A 41 6.01 14.67 14.66
N ALA A 42 5.53 13.48 14.26
CA ALA A 42 6.32 12.26 14.25
C ALA A 42 7.50 12.36 13.27
N LEU A 43 7.28 12.86 12.04
CA LEU A 43 8.33 13.07 11.04
C LEU A 43 9.49 13.93 11.56
N LYS A 44 9.18 15.05 12.22
CA LYS A 44 10.20 15.92 12.81
C LYS A 44 11.05 15.21 13.86
N LEU A 45 10.41 14.45 14.74
CA LEU A 45 11.12 13.72 15.80
C LEU A 45 11.92 12.53 15.26
N TYR A 46 11.42 11.81 14.26
CA TYR A 46 12.19 10.77 13.57
C TYR A 46 13.44 11.35 12.90
N ASP A 47 13.28 12.47 12.17
CA ASP A 47 14.38 13.15 11.50
C ASP A 47 15.47 13.58 12.50
N GLU A 48 15.07 14.15 13.64
CA GLU A 48 16.00 14.51 14.71
C GLU A 48 16.67 13.27 15.32
N ALA A 49 15.91 12.20 15.59
CA ALA A 49 16.45 10.98 16.15
C ALA A 49 17.51 10.33 15.26
N VAL A 50 17.21 10.21 13.96
CA VAL A 50 18.14 9.61 12.99
C VAL A 50 19.37 10.48 12.79
N ARG A 51 19.23 11.81 12.69
CA ARG A 51 20.37 12.74 12.62
C ARG A 51 21.24 12.68 13.89
N GLN A 52 20.67 12.38 15.04
CA GLN A 52 21.37 12.15 16.31
C GLN A 52 21.89 10.72 16.45
N GLY A 53 21.85 9.91 15.39
CA GLY A 53 22.42 8.56 15.33
C GLY A 53 21.54 7.44 15.85
N ASN A 54 20.24 7.66 16.06
CA ASN A 54 19.31 6.56 16.34
C ASN A 54 19.02 5.78 15.05
N ASN A 55 19.80 4.75 14.84
CA ASN A 55 19.68 3.87 13.68
C ASN A 55 19.07 2.49 14.07
N ALA A 56 18.24 2.43 15.10
CA ALA A 56 17.55 1.20 15.46
C ALA A 56 16.62 0.79 14.29
N PRO A 57 16.65 -0.49 13.86
CA PRO A 57 15.90 -0.94 12.67
C PRO A 57 14.42 -0.62 12.71
N ASN A 58 13.75 -0.82 13.85
CA ASN A 58 12.33 -0.51 14.04
C ASN A 58 12.03 0.99 13.90
N ILE A 59 12.91 1.87 14.35
CA ILE A 59 12.75 3.33 14.23
C ILE A 59 12.94 3.76 12.77
N VAL A 60 13.96 3.23 12.09
CA VAL A 60 14.20 3.54 10.68
C VAL A 60 13.06 3.00 9.80
N GLN A 61 12.58 1.77 10.05
CA GLN A 61 11.43 1.20 9.34
C GLN A 61 10.16 2.04 9.51
N ALA A 62 9.85 2.47 10.74
CA ALA A 62 8.69 3.32 11.00
C ALA A 62 8.84 4.70 10.35
N TYR A 63 10.03 5.28 10.39
CA TYR A 63 10.33 6.56 9.76
C TYR A 63 10.22 6.49 8.24
N THR A 64 10.84 5.50 7.60
CA THR A 64 10.81 5.34 6.14
C THR A 64 9.40 5.04 5.63
N LEU A 65 8.60 4.25 6.36
CA LEU A 65 7.19 4.06 6.05
C LEU A 65 6.42 5.38 6.07
N LEU A 66 6.63 6.20 7.09
CA LEU A 66 5.96 7.49 7.18
C LEU A 66 6.43 8.48 6.11
N LEU A 67 7.73 8.50 5.79
CA LEU A 67 8.26 9.28 4.66
C LEU A 67 7.57 8.89 3.34
N MET A 68 7.47 7.59 3.03
CA MET A 68 6.80 7.12 1.82
C MET A 68 5.31 7.52 1.81
N ARG A 69 4.62 7.44 2.94
CA ARG A 69 3.20 7.84 3.05
C ARG A 69 2.98 9.33 2.79
N GLU A 70 3.96 10.16 3.09
CA GLU A 70 3.95 11.61 2.85
C GLU A 70 4.62 12.01 1.50
N GLY A 71 5.03 11.01 0.69
CA GLY A 71 5.59 11.24 -0.65
C GLY A 71 7.10 11.47 -0.72
N GLU A 72 7.81 11.38 0.41
CA GLU A 72 9.25 11.58 0.51
C GLU A 72 10.05 10.31 0.13
N PHE A 73 9.75 9.73 -1.06
CA PHE A 73 10.29 8.44 -1.50
C PHE A 73 11.80 8.42 -1.64
N GLU A 74 12.42 9.49 -2.16
CA GLU A 74 13.88 9.56 -2.33
C GLU A 74 14.61 9.55 -0.97
N LYS A 75 14.07 10.26 0.00
CA LYS A 75 14.63 10.27 1.36
C LYS A 75 14.47 8.90 2.04
N ALA A 76 13.30 8.26 1.88
CA ALA A 76 13.07 6.91 2.37
C ALA A 76 14.03 5.92 1.72
N ARG A 77 14.19 5.97 0.40
CA ARG A 77 15.10 5.14 -0.39
C ARG A 77 16.53 5.23 0.09
N ALA A 78 17.05 6.45 0.28
CA ALA A 78 18.42 6.66 0.76
C ALA A 78 18.67 6.04 2.14
N LEU A 79 17.73 6.21 3.09
CA LEU A 79 17.81 5.61 4.42
C LEU A 79 17.73 4.08 4.36
N LEU A 80 16.88 3.52 3.53
CA LEU A 80 16.73 2.07 3.36
C LEU A 80 18.00 1.46 2.74
N GLU A 81 18.63 2.14 1.77
CA GLU A 81 19.90 1.72 1.19
C GLU A 81 21.03 1.74 2.22
N GLU A 82 21.13 2.78 3.04
CA GLU A 82 22.11 2.86 4.13
C GLU A 82 21.92 1.71 5.12
N MET A 83 20.67 1.49 5.58
CA MET A 83 20.35 0.42 6.53
C MET A 83 20.62 -0.97 5.98
N SER A 84 20.35 -1.22 4.70
CA SER A 84 20.55 -2.53 4.08
C SER A 84 22.03 -2.99 4.00
N ARG A 85 22.97 -2.05 4.16
CA ARG A 85 24.43 -2.32 4.21
C ARG A 85 24.94 -2.66 5.63
N ARG A 86 24.07 -2.53 6.64
CA ARG A 86 24.48 -2.78 8.04
C ARG A 86 24.58 -4.27 8.31
N LYS A 87 25.58 -4.63 9.11
CA LYS A 87 25.72 -5.98 9.64
C LYS A 87 24.86 -6.15 10.91
N GLY A 88 24.39 -7.36 11.13
CA GLY A 88 23.67 -7.73 12.37
C GLY A 88 22.17 -7.48 12.34
N LEU A 89 21.59 -7.21 11.17
CA LEU A 89 20.15 -7.25 10.99
C LEU A 89 19.67 -8.72 11.05
N SER A 90 18.56 -8.97 11.74
CA SER A 90 17.85 -10.24 11.64
C SER A 90 17.24 -10.40 10.24
N ASP A 91 16.92 -11.65 9.85
CA ASP A 91 16.28 -11.94 8.55
C ASP A 91 14.96 -11.19 8.40
N GLY A 92 14.15 -11.09 9.47
CA GLY A 92 12.90 -10.35 9.46
C GLY A 92 13.08 -8.84 9.27
N GLU A 93 14.07 -8.23 9.95
CA GLU A 93 14.39 -6.81 9.77
C GLU A 93 14.87 -6.54 8.34
N TRP A 94 15.75 -7.40 7.84
CA TRP A 94 16.25 -7.29 6.48
C TRP A 94 15.12 -7.43 5.44
N ALA A 95 14.23 -8.42 5.60
CA ALA A 95 13.10 -8.63 4.71
C ALA A 95 12.15 -7.43 4.71
N GLN A 96 11.85 -6.86 5.89
CA GLN A 96 10.99 -5.69 6.01
C GLN A 96 11.60 -4.43 5.35
N LEU A 97 12.91 -4.21 5.50
CA LEU A 97 13.60 -3.11 4.81
C LEU A 97 13.56 -3.29 3.28
N ARG A 98 13.70 -4.52 2.79
CA ARG A 98 13.60 -4.85 1.36
C ARG A 98 12.19 -4.67 0.80
N LEU A 99 11.18 -5.05 1.58
CA LEU A 99 9.78 -4.78 1.22
C LEU A 99 9.56 -3.27 1.03
N GLN A 100 9.98 -2.45 1.98
CA GLN A 100 9.84 -0.99 1.87
C GLN A 100 10.67 -0.41 0.71
N TYR A 101 11.87 -0.92 0.50
CA TYR A 101 12.70 -0.49 -0.63
C TYR A 101 12.07 -0.83 -1.98
N SER A 102 11.39 -1.99 -2.10
CA SER A 102 10.67 -2.35 -3.32
C SER A 102 9.52 -1.37 -3.63
N ILE A 103 8.85 -0.84 -2.60
CA ILE A 103 7.82 0.19 -2.76
C ILE A 103 8.41 1.48 -3.34
N CYS A 104 9.59 1.91 -2.87
CA CYS A 104 10.27 3.07 -3.44
C CYS A 104 10.65 2.84 -4.92
N LEU A 105 11.10 1.63 -5.28
CA LEU A 105 11.41 1.28 -6.67
C LEU A 105 10.16 1.28 -7.54
N TRP A 106 9.06 0.71 -7.06
CA TRP A 106 7.79 0.70 -7.78
C TRP A 106 7.30 2.12 -8.05
N HIS A 107 7.33 3.01 -7.06
CA HIS A 107 7.00 4.43 -7.24
C HIS A 107 7.91 5.17 -8.22
N ALA A 108 9.15 4.75 -8.33
CA ALA A 108 10.09 5.28 -9.33
C ALA A 108 9.87 4.70 -10.75
N GLY A 109 8.86 3.83 -10.94
CA GLY A 109 8.61 3.15 -12.22
C GLY A 109 9.54 1.97 -12.50
N GLU A 110 10.36 1.55 -11.52
CA GLU A 110 11.35 0.48 -11.64
C GLU A 110 10.74 -0.88 -11.26
N LEU A 111 9.61 -1.26 -11.90
CA LEU A 111 8.78 -2.41 -11.52
C LEU A 111 9.56 -3.74 -11.48
N ASP A 112 10.40 -4.04 -12.49
CA ASP A 112 11.18 -5.27 -12.52
C ASP A 112 12.17 -5.37 -11.35
N ARG A 113 12.80 -4.25 -11.01
CA ARG A 113 13.68 -4.16 -9.84
C ARG A 113 12.92 -4.26 -8.52
N ALA A 114 11.70 -3.74 -8.47
CA ALA A 114 10.82 -3.89 -7.30
C ALA A 114 10.46 -5.36 -7.07
N ILE A 115 10.06 -6.09 -8.13
CA ILE A 115 9.79 -7.52 -8.10
C ILE A 115 11.03 -8.32 -7.67
N GLU A 116 12.20 -8.06 -8.26
CA GLU A 116 13.44 -8.73 -7.87
C GLU A 116 13.78 -8.49 -6.39
N THR A 117 13.61 -7.25 -5.93
CA THR A 117 13.93 -6.85 -4.56
C THR A 117 13.03 -7.55 -3.53
N ILE A 118 11.72 -7.60 -3.78
CA ILE A 118 10.77 -8.25 -2.86
C ILE A 118 10.88 -9.77 -2.91
N ASN A 119 11.25 -10.37 -4.04
CA ASN A 119 11.54 -11.80 -4.14
C ASN A 119 12.74 -12.21 -3.26
N ARG A 120 13.74 -11.35 -3.15
CA ARG A 120 14.85 -11.57 -2.21
C ARG A 120 14.37 -11.52 -0.74
N ALA A 121 13.41 -10.66 -0.41
CA ALA A 121 12.79 -10.64 0.91
C ALA A 121 11.98 -11.91 1.16
N ALA A 122 11.21 -12.37 0.18
CA ALA A 122 10.40 -13.58 0.23
C ALA A 122 11.22 -14.86 0.49
N ALA A 123 12.48 -14.90 0.04
CA ALA A 123 13.40 -16.02 0.31
C ALA A 123 13.72 -16.20 1.81
N HIS A 124 13.52 -15.18 2.65
CA HIS A 124 13.66 -15.25 4.11
C HIS A 124 12.35 -15.59 4.83
N GLY A 125 11.26 -15.75 4.10
CA GLY A 125 9.95 -16.14 4.60
C GLY A 125 8.83 -15.32 3.96
N MET A 126 7.82 -16.01 3.45
CA MET A 126 6.60 -15.39 2.95
C MET A 126 5.70 -14.96 4.11
N ASN A 127 5.00 -13.84 3.94
CA ASN A 127 3.96 -13.35 4.85
C ASN A 127 2.93 -12.52 4.07
N GLY A 128 1.80 -12.18 4.71
CA GLY A 128 0.71 -11.46 4.06
C GLY A 128 1.12 -10.13 3.40
N SER A 129 2.05 -9.36 4.02
CA SER A 129 2.55 -8.11 3.43
C SER A 129 3.34 -8.35 2.13
N ILE A 130 4.15 -9.41 2.08
CA ILE A 130 4.89 -9.79 0.88
C ILE A 130 3.92 -10.30 -0.20
N TYR A 131 2.97 -11.19 0.16
CA TYR A 131 1.95 -11.66 -0.77
C TYR A 131 1.14 -10.50 -1.37
N GLY A 132 0.59 -9.62 -0.55
CA GLY A 132 -0.18 -8.48 -1.01
C GLY A 132 0.60 -7.52 -1.92
N THR A 133 1.85 -7.18 -1.53
CA THR A 133 2.68 -6.23 -2.31
C THR A 133 3.18 -6.85 -3.61
N LEU A 134 3.70 -8.07 -3.57
CA LEU A 134 4.20 -8.75 -4.76
C LEU A 134 3.06 -9.12 -5.72
N GLY A 135 1.88 -9.49 -5.17
CA GLY A 135 0.67 -9.72 -5.96
C GLY A 135 0.26 -8.48 -6.76
N MET A 136 0.28 -7.30 -6.13
CA MET A 136 0.05 -6.02 -6.80
C MET A 136 1.07 -5.76 -7.93
N TYR A 137 2.36 -6.02 -7.68
CA TYR A 137 3.39 -5.85 -8.72
C TYR A 137 3.17 -6.78 -9.92
N TRP A 138 2.73 -8.02 -9.67
CA TRP A 138 2.38 -8.94 -10.75
C TRP A 138 1.14 -8.50 -11.53
N VAL A 139 0.15 -7.87 -10.89
CA VAL A 139 -0.99 -7.26 -11.59
C VAL A 139 -0.52 -6.12 -12.50
N ASP A 140 0.34 -5.22 -11.99
CA ASP A 140 0.90 -4.14 -12.79
C ASP A 140 1.76 -4.64 -13.95
N LYS A 141 2.54 -5.69 -13.72
CA LYS A 141 3.34 -6.33 -14.78
C LYS A 141 2.45 -6.92 -15.86
N ALA A 142 1.37 -7.60 -15.48
CA ALA A 142 0.41 -8.17 -16.41
C ALA A 142 -0.28 -7.09 -17.25
N ARG A 143 -0.66 -5.96 -16.66
CA ARG A 143 -1.20 -4.80 -17.39
C ARG A 143 -0.23 -4.23 -18.41
N GLN A 144 1.08 -4.19 -18.08
CA GLN A 144 2.12 -3.67 -18.97
C GLN A 144 2.42 -4.60 -20.14
N THR A 145 2.39 -5.92 -19.91
CA THR A 145 2.85 -6.93 -20.90
C THR A 145 1.70 -7.62 -21.63
N GLY A 146 0.50 -7.64 -21.08
CA GLY A 146 -0.61 -8.48 -21.53
C GLY A 146 -0.48 -9.96 -21.14
N GLU A 147 0.53 -10.33 -20.35
CA GLU A 147 0.78 -11.70 -19.90
C GLU A 147 0.19 -11.92 -18.50
N PHE A 148 -1.05 -12.43 -18.45
CA PHE A 148 -1.80 -12.61 -17.19
C PHE A 148 -1.46 -13.89 -16.42
N GLY A 149 -0.89 -14.90 -17.09
CA GLY A 149 -0.62 -16.22 -16.49
C GLY A 149 0.21 -16.17 -15.21
N PRO A 150 1.39 -15.56 -15.20
CA PRO A 150 2.22 -15.45 -14.00
C PRO A 150 1.55 -14.69 -12.84
N ALA A 151 0.82 -13.61 -13.16
CA ALA A 151 0.08 -12.85 -12.15
C ALA A 151 -1.05 -13.67 -11.51
N LEU A 152 -1.77 -14.44 -12.33
CA LEU A 152 -2.84 -15.31 -11.87
C LEU A 152 -2.31 -16.43 -10.97
N GLU A 153 -1.21 -17.07 -11.38
CA GLU A 153 -0.57 -18.13 -10.60
C GLU A 153 -0.10 -17.61 -9.23
N PHE A 154 0.59 -16.46 -9.20
CA PHE A 154 1.07 -15.89 -7.94
C PHE A 154 -0.08 -15.48 -7.01
N ASN A 155 -1.10 -14.79 -7.54
CA ASN A 155 -2.22 -14.34 -6.70
C ASN A 155 -3.10 -15.50 -6.22
N ARG A 156 -3.16 -16.64 -6.95
CA ARG A 156 -3.77 -17.90 -6.43
C ARG A 156 -2.98 -18.44 -5.24
N GLN A 157 -1.64 -18.45 -5.30
CA GLN A 157 -0.83 -18.86 -4.15
C GLN A 157 -1.03 -17.92 -2.95
N ALA A 158 -1.24 -16.63 -3.18
CA ALA A 158 -1.59 -15.68 -2.13
C ALA A 158 -2.98 -16.00 -1.52
N MET A 159 -3.96 -16.36 -2.34
CA MET A 159 -5.28 -16.84 -1.88
C MET A 159 -5.20 -18.16 -1.10
N ASP A 160 -4.32 -19.09 -1.51
CA ASP A 160 -4.08 -20.34 -0.77
C ASP A 160 -3.44 -20.09 0.61
N TYR A 161 -2.69 -18.99 0.75
CA TYR A 161 -2.10 -18.57 2.02
C TYR A 161 -3.13 -17.90 2.95
N ASP A 162 -3.95 -16.99 2.43
CA ASP A 162 -5.00 -16.26 3.17
C ASP A 162 -6.07 -15.76 2.19
N ASP A 163 -7.19 -16.46 2.09
CA ASP A 163 -8.30 -16.16 1.19
C ASP A 163 -9.23 -15.05 1.70
N GLU A 164 -9.02 -14.57 2.94
CA GLU A 164 -9.73 -13.44 3.53
C GLU A 164 -8.88 -12.16 3.56
N ASP A 165 -7.59 -12.20 3.16
CA ASP A 165 -6.77 -10.98 3.13
C ASP A 165 -7.28 -9.99 2.08
N ALA A 166 -7.67 -8.80 2.55
CA ALA A 166 -8.25 -7.78 1.69
C ALA A 166 -7.32 -7.30 0.56
N ALA A 167 -6.00 -7.32 0.75
CA ALA A 167 -5.05 -6.92 -0.29
C ALA A 167 -4.96 -8.00 -1.39
N THR A 168 -4.97 -9.27 -1.01
CA THR A 168 -5.00 -10.41 -1.93
C THR A 168 -6.30 -10.43 -2.74
N LEU A 169 -7.45 -10.24 -2.07
CA LEU A 169 -8.76 -10.14 -2.74
C LEU A 169 -8.81 -8.94 -3.72
N ASP A 170 -8.29 -7.78 -3.32
CA ASP A 170 -8.22 -6.58 -4.18
C ASP A 170 -7.30 -6.81 -5.40
N ASN A 171 -6.17 -7.49 -5.23
CA ASN A 171 -5.28 -7.87 -6.33
C ASN A 171 -5.98 -8.83 -7.32
N MET A 172 -6.70 -9.84 -6.82
CA MET A 172 -7.49 -10.76 -7.65
C MET A 172 -8.56 -10.01 -8.43
N ALA A 173 -9.26 -9.08 -7.80
CA ALA A 173 -10.26 -8.24 -8.45
C ALA A 173 -9.66 -7.42 -9.60
N GLN A 174 -8.56 -6.70 -9.33
CA GLN A 174 -7.87 -5.89 -10.32
C GLN A 174 -7.29 -6.73 -11.47
N LEU A 175 -6.82 -7.95 -11.18
CA LEU A 175 -6.34 -8.86 -12.21
C LEU A 175 -7.46 -9.33 -13.13
N HIS A 176 -8.62 -9.73 -12.56
CA HIS A 176 -9.77 -10.15 -13.37
C HIS A 176 -10.35 -8.97 -14.18
N GLU A 177 -10.38 -7.75 -13.63
CA GLU A 177 -10.77 -6.55 -14.38
C GLU A 177 -9.83 -6.32 -15.58
N ALA A 178 -8.50 -6.41 -15.38
CA ALA A 178 -7.52 -6.26 -16.45
C ALA A 178 -7.63 -7.37 -17.51
N MET A 179 -7.89 -8.61 -17.09
CA MET A 179 -8.15 -9.74 -18.01
C MET A 179 -9.42 -9.50 -18.82
N ALA A 180 -10.50 -8.99 -18.20
CA ALA A 180 -11.74 -8.67 -18.87
C ALA A 180 -11.57 -7.57 -19.93
N GLU A 181 -10.76 -6.56 -19.64
CA GLU A 181 -10.44 -5.47 -20.59
C GLU A 181 -9.64 -5.95 -21.80
N ALA A 182 -8.81 -6.99 -21.64
CA ALA A 182 -8.02 -7.59 -22.70
C ALA A 182 -8.78 -8.67 -23.52
N GLU A 183 -9.88 -9.22 -22.97
CA GLU A 183 -10.63 -10.32 -23.57
C GLU A 183 -11.51 -9.80 -24.75
N LYS A 184 -11.46 -10.54 -25.88
CA LYS A 184 -12.24 -10.21 -27.09
C LYS A 184 -13.59 -10.88 -27.12
N ASP A 185 -13.74 -12.01 -26.44
CA ASP A 185 -14.98 -12.74 -26.31
C ASP A 185 -15.84 -12.05 -25.25
N LYS A 186 -17.00 -11.55 -25.68
CA LYS A 186 -17.88 -10.76 -24.82
C LYS A 186 -18.40 -11.55 -23.61
N GLU A 187 -18.78 -12.82 -23.79
CA GLU A 187 -19.30 -13.66 -22.69
C GLU A 187 -18.19 -13.93 -21.65
N LYS A 188 -16.97 -14.17 -22.10
CA LYS A 188 -15.82 -14.34 -21.20
C LYS A 188 -15.45 -13.05 -20.49
N ALA A 189 -15.46 -11.93 -21.18
CA ALA A 189 -15.22 -10.62 -20.56
C ALA A 189 -16.25 -10.30 -19.48
N GLU A 190 -17.55 -10.56 -19.75
CA GLU A 190 -18.62 -10.40 -18.76
C GLU A 190 -18.43 -11.33 -17.55
N ALA A 191 -18.04 -12.58 -17.76
CA ALA A 191 -17.74 -13.51 -16.69
C ALA A 191 -16.56 -13.06 -15.82
N LEU A 192 -15.50 -12.55 -16.43
CA LEU A 192 -14.34 -11.97 -15.72
C LEU A 192 -14.72 -10.72 -14.93
N CYS A 193 -15.55 -9.83 -15.49
CA CYS A 193 -16.09 -8.67 -14.78
C CYS A 193 -16.92 -9.06 -13.57
N ALA A 194 -17.74 -10.11 -13.68
CA ALA A 194 -18.53 -10.61 -12.56
C ALA A 194 -17.65 -11.17 -11.44
N GLN A 195 -16.57 -11.88 -11.78
CA GLN A 195 -15.57 -12.35 -10.81
C GLN A 195 -14.83 -11.20 -10.15
N ALA A 196 -14.42 -10.18 -10.91
CA ALA A 196 -13.77 -8.98 -10.36
C ALA A 196 -14.68 -8.29 -9.34
N LEU A 197 -15.96 -8.12 -9.68
CA LEU A 197 -16.94 -7.50 -8.79
C LEU A 197 -17.12 -8.29 -7.47
N ASP A 198 -17.17 -9.62 -7.53
CA ASP A 198 -17.25 -10.48 -6.35
C ASP A 198 -16.04 -10.32 -5.44
N TYR A 199 -14.83 -10.35 -6.01
CA TYR A 199 -13.59 -10.13 -5.25
C TYR A 199 -13.52 -8.73 -4.64
N TYR A 200 -13.91 -7.66 -5.35
CA TYR A 200 -13.95 -6.30 -4.78
C TYR A 200 -14.93 -6.21 -3.61
N LYS A 201 -16.11 -6.83 -3.70
CA LYS A 201 -17.09 -6.87 -2.61
C LYS A 201 -16.52 -7.56 -1.37
N LYS A 202 -15.92 -8.74 -1.55
CA LYS A 202 -15.23 -9.46 -0.46
C LYS A 202 -14.10 -8.64 0.15
N ALA A 203 -13.24 -8.00 -0.65
CA ALA A 203 -12.19 -7.12 -0.16
C ALA A 203 -12.76 -5.95 0.65
N HIS A 204 -13.87 -5.36 0.19
CA HIS A 204 -14.54 -4.27 0.90
C HIS A 204 -15.15 -4.73 2.23
N GLU A 205 -15.73 -5.92 2.30
CA GLU A 205 -16.24 -6.50 3.55
C GLU A 205 -15.13 -6.67 4.58
N GLN A 206 -13.95 -7.14 4.16
CA GLN A 206 -12.79 -7.30 5.05
C GLN A 206 -12.20 -5.97 5.53
N LYS A 207 -12.09 -4.98 4.62
CA LYS A 207 -11.54 -3.65 4.93
C LYS A 207 -12.38 -2.53 4.31
N PRO A 208 -13.51 -2.14 4.94
CA PRO A 208 -14.46 -1.17 4.38
C PRO A 208 -13.89 0.23 4.12
N ARG A 209 -12.70 0.53 4.64
CA ARG A 209 -12.02 1.83 4.47
C ARG A 209 -10.76 1.74 3.59
N GLN A 210 -10.56 0.63 2.88
CA GLN A 210 -9.46 0.49 1.94
C GLN A 210 -9.74 1.30 0.66
N ILE A 211 -8.90 2.30 0.42
CA ILE A 211 -9.13 3.33 -0.61
C ILE A 211 -9.15 2.74 -2.01
N THR A 212 -8.21 1.85 -2.33
CA THR A 212 -8.15 1.16 -3.62
C THR A 212 -9.44 0.42 -3.91
N THR A 213 -9.88 -0.40 -2.96
CA THR A 213 -11.11 -1.19 -3.08
C THR A 213 -12.34 -0.31 -3.22
N ILE A 214 -12.48 0.76 -2.40
CA ILE A 214 -13.59 1.71 -2.52
C ILE A 214 -13.64 2.30 -3.94
N TYR A 215 -12.51 2.77 -4.46
CA TYR A 215 -12.45 3.41 -5.76
C TYR A 215 -12.77 2.45 -6.90
N TYR A 216 -12.14 1.29 -6.94
CA TYR A 216 -12.34 0.34 -8.03
C TYR A 216 -13.71 -0.34 -7.95
N LEU A 217 -14.21 -0.67 -6.75
CA LEU A 217 -15.57 -1.19 -6.58
C LEU A 217 -16.63 -0.16 -7.03
N ALA A 218 -16.48 1.11 -6.66
CA ALA A 218 -17.39 2.15 -7.09
C ALA A 218 -17.40 2.30 -8.64
N ARG A 219 -16.23 2.22 -9.29
CA ARG A 219 -16.12 2.21 -10.75
C ARG A 219 -16.83 1.01 -11.38
N MET A 220 -16.66 -0.19 -10.81
CA MET A 220 -17.34 -1.39 -11.28
C MET A 220 -18.86 -1.31 -11.14
N LEU A 221 -19.34 -0.80 -10.00
CA LEU A 221 -20.78 -0.57 -9.80
C LEU A 221 -21.35 0.42 -10.82
N HIS A 222 -20.67 1.55 -11.03
CA HIS A 222 -21.05 2.55 -12.02
C HIS A 222 -21.11 1.97 -13.44
N ARG A 223 -20.10 1.20 -13.87
CA ARG A 223 -20.07 0.52 -15.18
C ARG A 223 -21.24 -0.46 -15.35
N ASN A 224 -21.72 -1.04 -14.25
CA ASN A 224 -22.88 -1.94 -14.24
C ASN A 224 -24.23 -1.21 -14.05
N GLY A 225 -24.24 0.13 -14.05
CA GLY A 225 -25.45 0.95 -13.92
C GLY A 225 -25.92 1.17 -12.48
N ASP A 226 -25.16 0.73 -11.49
CA ASP A 226 -25.45 0.97 -10.06
C ASP A 226 -24.77 2.24 -9.56
N ASP A 227 -25.26 3.39 -10.04
CA ASP A 227 -24.75 4.70 -9.62
C ASP A 227 -25.06 5.00 -8.16
N ALA A 228 -26.13 4.42 -7.61
CA ALA A 228 -26.50 4.61 -6.21
C ALA A 228 -25.47 3.94 -5.29
N GLY A 229 -25.12 2.69 -5.55
CA GLY A 229 -24.09 1.97 -4.81
C GLY A 229 -22.72 2.64 -4.94
N ALA A 230 -22.37 3.13 -6.14
CA ALA A 230 -21.11 3.86 -6.33
C ALA A 230 -21.06 5.15 -5.49
N ARG A 231 -22.15 5.94 -5.44
CA ARG A 231 -22.23 7.15 -4.58
C ARG A 231 -22.13 6.83 -3.10
N GLU A 232 -22.77 5.76 -2.65
CA GLU A 232 -22.71 5.32 -1.27
C GLU A 232 -21.26 5.00 -0.84
N LEU A 233 -20.53 4.24 -1.65
CA LEU A 233 -19.12 3.94 -1.40
C LEU A 233 -18.25 5.20 -1.36
N LEU A 234 -18.48 6.16 -2.26
CA LEU A 234 -17.71 7.39 -2.33
C LEU A 234 -18.07 8.43 -1.26
N ALA A 235 -19.18 8.26 -0.56
CA ALA A 235 -19.63 9.20 0.49
C ALA A 235 -18.64 9.31 1.66
N VAL A 236 -17.83 8.27 1.91
CA VAL A 236 -16.84 8.27 3.00
C VAL A 236 -15.51 8.95 2.64
N ARG A 237 -15.31 9.39 1.38
CA ARG A 237 -14.03 9.86 0.84
C ARG A 237 -13.35 10.95 1.68
N ASP A 238 -14.12 11.90 2.23
CA ASP A 238 -13.57 13.01 3.01
C ASP A 238 -13.01 12.58 4.37
N SER A 239 -13.43 11.41 4.84
CA SER A 239 -12.93 10.79 6.08
C SER A 239 -11.76 9.83 5.82
N LEU A 240 -11.29 9.66 4.59
CA LEU A 240 -10.18 8.77 4.25
C LEU A 240 -8.85 9.53 4.25
N TYR A 241 -7.87 9.00 4.97
CA TYR A 241 -6.48 9.42 4.84
C TYR A 241 -5.86 8.70 3.64
N ILE A 242 -5.58 9.45 2.57
CA ILE A 242 -4.94 8.93 1.35
C ILE A 242 -3.44 9.21 1.46
N SER A 243 -2.65 8.16 1.52
CA SER A 243 -1.19 8.26 1.56
C SER A 243 -0.61 8.26 0.15
N ALA A 244 0.60 8.83 -0.02
CA ALA A 244 1.28 8.84 -1.32
C ALA A 244 1.70 7.43 -1.82
N ILE A 245 1.70 6.41 -0.97
CA ILE A 245 1.92 5.02 -1.39
C ILE A 245 0.71 4.48 -2.18
N CYS A 246 -0.49 5.02 -1.92
CA CYS A 246 -1.70 4.54 -2.55
C CYS A 246 -1.71 4.93 -4.05
N PRO A 247 -1.97 4.00 -4.98
CA PRO A 247 -2.07 4.31 -6.40
C PRO A 247 -3.31 5.17 -6.74
N VAL A 248 -4.30 5.19 -5.86
CA VAL A 248 -5.51 6.02 -6.00
C VAL A 248 -5.32 7.33 -5.25
N THR A 249 -5.37 8.45 -5.97
CA THR A 249 -5.16 9.79 -5.41
C THR A 249 -6.49 10.45 -5.00
N ARG A 250 -6.40 11.54 -4.23
CA ARG A 250 -7.56 12.35 -3.88
C ARG A 250 -8.27 12.88 -5.13
N GLU A 251 -7.51 13.37 -6.08
CA GLU A 251 -8.00 13.94 -7.33
C GLU A 251 -8.76 12.90 -8.16
N MET A 252 -8.29 11.65 -8.20
CA MET A 252 -8.97 10.55 -8.90
C MET A 252 -10.34 10.25 -8.26
N ILE A 253 -10.40 10.19 -6.93
CA ILE A 253 -11.66 9.91 -6.22
C ILE A 253 -12.65 11.06 -6.39
N ASP A 254 -12.19 12.31 -6.24
CA ASP A 254 -13.05 13.48 -6.33
C ASP A 254 -13.57 13.68 -7.76
N ALA A 255 -12.73 13.48 -8.78
CA ALA A 255 -13.16 13.52 -10.17
C ALA A 255 -14.21 12.45 -10.48
N PHE A 256 -14.00 11.22 -10.02
CA PHE A 256 -14.97 10.14 -10.23
C PHE A 256 -16.26 10.36 -9.42
N ALA A 257 -16.19 10.89 -8.20
CA ALA A 257 -17.37 11.23 -7.41
C ALA A 257 -18.21 12.32 -8.09
N ALA A 258 -17.58 13.31 -8.75
CA ALA A 258 -18.29 14.31 -9.56
C ALA A 258 -18.99 13.66 -10.77
N GLU A 259 -18.31 12.79 -11.52
CA GLU A 259 -18.88 12.06 -12.66
C GLU A 259 -20.14 11.28 -12.29
N VAL A 260 -20.10 10.53 -11.16
CA VAL A 260 -21.23 9.73 -10.67
C VAL A 260 -22.33 10.61 -10.06
N GLY A 261 -21.99 11.80 -9.57
CA GLY A 261 -22.93 12.75 -8.97
C GLY A 261 -23.73 13.59 -9.97
N GLU A 262 -23.22 13.76 -11.20
CA GLU A 262 -23.86 14.54 -12.26
C GLU A 262 -24.93 13.79 -13.06
N ARG A 263 -25.11 12.50 -12.81
CA ARG A 263 -26.12 11.63 -13.42
C ARG A 263 -27.23 11.32 -12.41
#